data_0a26b02937b8a0c7d30581daf1de3bba
#
_entry.id   0a26b02937b8a0c7d30581daf1de3bba
#
_cell.length_a   1.000
_cell.length_b   1.000
_cell.length_c   1.000
_cell.angle_alpha   90.00
_cell.angle_beta   90.00
_cell.angle_gamma   90.00
#
_symmetry.space_group_name_H-M   'P 1'
#
loop_
_entity.id
_entity.type
_entity.pdbx_description
1 polymer ?
#
loop_
_entity_poly.entity_id
_entity_poly.type
_entity_poly.pdbx_seq_one_letter_code
_entity_poly.pdbx_strand_id
1 'polypeptide(L)'
;MAAVTSVVDLIGNTPLIRLKGASDATGCDIYGKAEFLNPGQSIKDRAALWIIRDAERRGELKPGGTIVEGTAGNTGIGLSMVANALGYRVVIVIPRTQAQEKKDAIRQLGALLIEVDAVPYANPNNYVRYSGTLAQDMRARGENVVWANQFDNTANRQAHIDGTGPEILRQTDGRLDAFICAVGSGGTLGGVSLYLKSQRPEIRIGLADPHGAALYSYYTSGELKSEGSSITEGIGQGRITANLEGVSVDLAYRVADEEWLPVLYDLIASEGLCLGTSSALNVVGAMKMAKELGPGKTIVTVLCDYGNRYASKIFNPPFLREKGLPVPPWMS
;
A
#
# COMPACT_ATOMS: atom_id res chain seq x y z
N MET A 1 -2.83 -28.71 3.58
CA MET A 1 -2.93 -27.51 4.46
C MET A 1 -3.83 -27.87 5.64
N ALA A 2 -3.45 -27.52 6.86
CA ALA A 2 -4.33 -27.65 8.02
C ALA A 2 -5.48 -26.62 7.89
N ALA A 3 -6.64 -26.93 8.46
CA ALA A 3 -7.75 -25.98 8.54
C ALA A 3 -7.33 -24.78 9.42
N VAL A 4 -7.66 -23.56 8.97
CA VAL A 4 -7.48 -22.34 9.76
C VAL A 4 -8.73 -22.05 10.59
N THR A 5 -8.57 -21.40 11.73
CA THR A 5 -9.67 -21.14 12.66
C THR A 5 -10.26 -19.74 12.50
N SER A 6 -9.53 -18.84 11.87
CA SER A 6 -9.95 -17.44 11.66
C SER A 6 -9.47 -16.92 10.33
N VAL A 7 -10.20 -15.97 9.76
CA VAL A 7 -9.80 -15.25 8.54
C VAL A 7 -8.48 -14.50 8.71
N VAL A 8 -8.15 -14.06 9.92
CA VAL A 8 -6.88 -13.36 10.20
C VAL A 8 -5.66 -14.26 10.04
N ASP A 9 -5.82 -15.58 10.14
CA ASP A 9 -4.75 -16.57 9.96
C ASP A 9 -4.37 -16.74 8.47
N LEU A 10 -5.18 -16.20 7.56
CA LEU A 10 -4.92 -16.19 6.12
C LEU A 10 -4.10 -14.96 5.68
N ILE A 11 -3.87 -13.99 6.58
CA ILE A 11 -3.12 -12.77 6.25
C ILE A 11 -1.63 -13.11 6.19
N GLY A 12 -1.02 -12.73 5.07
CA GLY A 12 0.39 -13.00 4.81
C GLY A 12 0.64 -14.30 4.06
N ASN A 13 1.89 -14.73 4.03
CA ASN A 13 2.37 -15.87 3.23
C ASN A 13 1.90 -15.85 1.77
N THR A 14 1.70 -14.66 1.23
CA THR A 14 1.31 -14.46 -0.16
C THR A 14 2.43 -14.93 -1.10
N PRO A 15 2.13 -15.49 -2.28
CA PRO A 15 3.15 -15.97 -3.20
C PRO A 15 3.90 -14.84 -3.91
N LEU A 16 5.06 -15.19 -4.49
CA LEU A 16 5.70 -14.39 -5.54
C LEU A 16 5.21 -14.88 -6.91
N ILE A 17 4.87 -13.95 -7.79
CA ILE A 17 4.53 -14.21 -9.20
C ILE A 17 5.64 -13.63 -10.07
N ARG A 18 6.26 -14.44 -10.94
CA ARG A 18 7.18 -13.93 -11.94
C ARG A 18 6.40 -13.19 -13.02
N LEU A 19 6.70 -11.92 -13.21
CA LEU A 19 6.05 -11.07 -14.20
C LEU A 19 6.74 -11.27 -15.54
N LYS A 20 6.10 -12.03 -16.43
CA LYS A 20 6.70 -12.47 -17.69
C LYS A 20 7.06 -11.28 -18.59
N GLY A 21 6.12 -10.37 -18.85
CA GLY A 21 6.35 -9.22 -19.73
C GLY A 21 7.49 -8.32 -19.23
N ALA A 22 7.47 -7.95 -17.94
CA ALA A 22 8.50 -7.12 -17.33
C ALA A 22 9.88 -7.80 -17.31
N SER A 23 9.92 -9.12 -17.04
CA SER A 23 11.15 -9.90 -17.02
C SER A 23 11.76 -10.00 -18.41
N ASP A 24 10.97 -10.37 -19.42
CA ASP A 24 11.43 -10.53 -20.80
C ASP A 24 11.93 -9.20 -21.38
N ALA A 25 11.27 -8.08 -21.06
CA ALA A 25 11.66 -6.74 -21.51
C ALA A 25 12.98 -6.23 -20.91
N THR A 26 13.40 -6.78 -19.76
CA THR A 26 14.57 -6.28 -19.01
C THR A 26 15.74 -7.26 -18.95
N GLY A 27 15.50 -8.54 -19.26
CA GLY A 27 16.48 -9.61 -19.06
C GLY A 27 16.77 -9.93 -17.58
N CYS A 28 15.88 -9.50 -16.68
CA CYS A 28 15.93 -9.75 -15.23
C CYS A 28 14.78 -10.67 -14.82
N ASP A 29 14.88 -11.31 -13.67
CA ASP A 29 13.74 -11.97 -13.04
C ASP A 29 13.01 -10.97 -12.14
N ILE A 30 11.89 -10.43 -12.62
CA ILE A 30 11.04 -9.51 -11.87
C ILE A 30 9.86 -10.27 -11.28
N TYR A 31 9.77 -10.26 -9.94
CA TYR A 31 8.68 -10.90 -9.20
C TYR A 31 7.81 -9.86 -8.53
N GLY A 32 6.50 -10.10 -8.55
CA GLY A 32 5.50 -9.36 -7.78
C GLY A 32 5.05 -10.14 -6.55
N LYS A 33 5.16 -9.56 -5.37
CA LYS A 33 4.60 -10.10 -4.12
C LYS A 33 3.09 -9.93 -4.14
N ALA A 34 2.32 -11.01 -4.26
CA ALA A 34 0.90 -11.03 -4.56
C ALA A 34 0.03 -10.66 -3.34
N GLU A 35 0.16 -9.43 -2.84
CA GLU A 35 -0.53 -8.93 -1.65
C GLU A 35 -2.05 -8.76 -1.85
N PHE A 36 -2.53 -8.72 -3.10
CA PHE A 36 -3.96 -8.78 -3.43
C PHE A 36 -4.63 -10.09 -3.02
N LEU A 37 -3.86 -11.16 -2.71
CA LEU A 37 -4.38 -12.44 -2.24
C LEU A 37 -4.63 -12.50 -0.72
N ASN A 38 -4.30 -11.44 0.04
CA ASN A 38 -4.77 -11.34 1.42
C ASN A 38 -6.31 -11.32 1.47
N PRO A 39 -6.94 -11.77 2.56
CA PRO A 39 -8.41 -11.90 2.65
C PRO A 39 -9.18 -10.60 2.38
N GLY A 40 -8.67 -9.45 2.84
CA GLY A 40 -9.20 -8.12 2.55
C GLY A 40 -8.70 -7.57 1.21
N GLN A 41 -8.05 -8.39 0.39
CA GLN A 41 -7.60 -8.13 -0.97
C GLN A 41 -6.56 -7.00 -1.10
N SER A 42 -5.75 -6.77 -0.07
CA SER A 42 -4.64 -5.83 -0.18
C SER A 42 -3.54 -6.05 0.87
N ILE A 43 -2.38 -5.43 0.62
CA ILE A 43 -1.26 -5.38 1.56
C ILE A 43 -1.61 -4.75 2.91
N LYS A 44 -2.69 -3.97 2.99
CA LYS A 44 -3.09 -3.26 4.20
C LYS A 44 -3.66 -4.19 5.27
N ASP A 45 -4.04 -5.40 4.93
CA ASP A 45 -4.48 -6.41 5.90
C ASP A 45 -3.38 -6.72 6.91
N ARG A 46 -2.11 -6.75 6.45
CA ARG A 46 -0.95 -6.93 7.33
C ARG A 46 -0.83 -5.81 8.34
N ALA A 47 -0.86 -4.55 7.88
CA ALA A 47 -0.82 -3.40 8.77
C ALA A 47 -2.00 -3.39 9.75
N ALA A 48 -3.21 -3.68 9.27
CA ALA A 48 -4.41 -3.74 10.09
C ALA A 48 -4.27 -4.76 11.24
N LEU A 49 -3.83 -5.98 10.94
CA LEU A 49 -3.65 -7.03 11.93
C LEU A 49 -2.59 -6.64 12.98
N TRP A 50 -1.44 -6.16 12.55
CA TRP A 50 -0.35 -5.79 13.47
C TRP A 50 -0.69 -4.59 14.35
N ILE A 51 -1.35 -3.57 13.82
CA ILE A 51 -1.82 -2.40 14.58
C ILE A 51 -2.81 -2.84 15.67
N ILE A 52 -3.77 -3.69 15.35
CA ILE A 52 -4.76 -4.18 16.31
C ILE A 52 -4.08 -5.05 17.37
N ARG A 53 -3.25 -6.01 16.98
CA ARG A 53 -2.53 -6.89 17.90
C ARG A 53 -1.55 -6.14 18.80
N ASP A 54 -0.92 -5.10 18.30
CA ASP A 54 -0.06 -4.23 19.11
C ASP A 54 -0.86 -3.46 20.17
N ALA A 55 -2.01 -2.91 19.79
CA ALA A 55 -2.90 -2.20 20.71
C ALA A 55 -3.47 -3.14 21.81
N GLU A 56 -3.82 -4.39 21.46
CA GLU A 56 -4.20 -5.42 22.41
C GLU A 56 -3.07 -5.72 23.41
N ARG A 57 -1.86 -5.97 22.89
CA ARG A 57 -0.68 -6.31 23.70
C ARG A 57 -0.27 -5.19 24.66
N ARG A 58 -0.46 -3.91 24.26
CA ARG A 58 -0.24 -2.75 25.13
C ARG A 58 -1.40 -2.47 26.09
N GLY A 59 -2.48 -3.24 26.02
CA GLY A 59 -3.68 -3.07 26.87
C GLY A 59 -4.51 -1.81 26.53
N GLU A 60 -4.23 -1.16 25.40
CA GLU A 60 -4.95 0.03 24.93
C GLU A 60 -6.29 -0.31 24.28
N LEU A 61 -6.39 -1.47 23.63
CA LEU A 61 -7.60 -1.98 23.03
C LEU A 61 -8.16 -3.16 23.84
N LYS A 62 -9.30 -2.97 24.46
CA LYS A 62 -9.99 -4.00 25.24
C LYS A 62 -11.13 -4.63 24.42
N PRO A 63 -11.59 -5.86 24.74
CA PRO A 63 -12.70 -6.51 24.06
C PRO A 63 -13.90 -5.57 23.84
N GLY A 64 -14.47 -5.55 22.63
CA GLY A 64 -15.57 -4.66 22.24
C GLY A 64 -15.19 -3.19 22.03
N GLY A 65 -13.92 -2.84 22.12
CA GLY A 65 -13.41 -1.49 21.86
C GLY A 65 -13.59 -1.04 20.41
N THR A 66 -13.24 0.19 20.14
CA THR A 66 -13.40 0.83 18.83
C THR A 66 -12.05 1.24 18.25
N ILE A 67 -11.86 1.01 16.97
CA ILE A 67 -10.68 1.42 16.21
C ILE A 67 -11.11 2.56 15.29
N VAL A 68 -10.38 3.68 15.34
CA VAL A 68 -10.61 4.84 14.47
C VAL A 68 -9.44 5.01 13.53
N GLU A 69 -9.71 5.24 12.23
CA GLU A 69 -8.67 5.48 11.24
C GLU A 69 -9.11 6.47 10.16
N GLY A 70 -8.16 7.34 9.77
CA GLY A 70 -8.27 8.18 8.59
C GLY A 70 -7.53 7.57 7.40
N THR A 71 -8.26 7.20 6.32
CA THR A 71 -7.63 6.45 5.22
C THR A 71 -8.22 6.76 3.84
N ALA A 72 -7.42 6.50 2.80
CA ALA A 72 -7.86 6.53 1.40
C ALA A 72 -8.59 5.23 0.95
N GLY A 73 -8.83 4.25 1.83
CA GLY A 73 -9.69 3.10 1.57
C GLY A 73 -9.15 1.74 2.04
N ASN A 74 -8.09 1.20 1.46
CA ASN A 74 -7.63 -0.17 1.72
C ASN A 74 -7.34 -0.47 3.21
N THR A 75 -6.76 0.48 3.94
CA THR A 75 -6.53 0.30 5.38
C THR A 75 -7.86 0.22 6.13
N GLY A 76 -8.85 1.01 5.72
CA GLY A 76 -10.20 0.93 6.28
C GLY A 76 -10.85 -0.45 6.05
N ILE A 77 -10.69 -1.01 4.86
CA ILE A 77 -11.18 -2.36 4.53
C ILE A 77 -10.46 -3.41 5.40
N GLY A 78 -9.12 -3.37 5.45
CA GLY A 78 -8.34 -4.31 6.28
C GLY A 78 -8.67 -4.22 7.76
N LEU A 79 -8.75 -2.99 8.33
CA LEU A 79 -9.14 -2.79 9.72
C LEU A 79 -10.56 -3.30 10.00
N SER A 80 -11.51 -3.05 9.10
CA SER A 80 -12.90 -3.51 9.29
C SER A 80 -13.00 -5.03 9.29
N MET A 81 -12.31 -5.69 8.35
CA MET A 81 -12.29 -7.16 8.28
C MET A 81 -11.64 -7.78 9.52
N VAL A 82 -10.44 -7.31 9.89
CA VAL A 82 -9.71 -7.84 11.05
C VAL A 82 -10.45 -7.57 12.36
N ALA A 83 -10.98 -6.35 12.51
CA ALA A 83 -11.75 -5.96 13.70
C ALA A 83 -13.01 -6.84 13.88
N ASN A 84 -13.76 -7.08 12.80
CA ASN A 84 -14.91 -7.98 12.85
C ASN A 84 -14.53 -9.38 13.32
N ALA A 85 -13.44 -9.93 12.79
CA ALA A 85 -12.96 -11.26 13.18
C ALA A 85 -12.49 -11.33 14.64
N LEU A 86 -12.10 -10.20 15.23
CA LEU A 86 -11.60 -10.10 16.61
C LEU A 86 -12.60 -9.49 17.59
N GLY A 87 -13.82 -9.14 17.15
CA GLY A 87 -14.89 -8.61 18.00
C GLY A 87 -14.76 -7.13 18.36
N TYR A 88 -14.18 -6.31 17.48
CA TYR A 88 -14.03 -4.86 17.63
C TYR A 88 -14.94 -4.06 16.69
N ARG A 89 -15.20 -2.80 17.04
CA ARG A 89 -15.90 -1.85 16.19
C ARG A 89 -14.91 -0.96 15.43
N VAL A 90 -15.33 -0.44 14.28
CA VAL A 90 -14.48 0.42 13.44
C VAL A 90 -15.21 1.67 13.01
N VAL A 91 -14.50 2.79 13.09
CA VAL A 91 -14.89 4.09 12.52
C VAL A 91 -13.83 4.52 11.51
N ILE A 92 -14.24 4.72 10.28
CA ILE A 92 -13.35 5.14 9.19
C ILE A 92 -13.69 6.54 8.73
N VAL A 93 -12.70 7.42 8.71
CA VAL A 93 -12.79 8.76 8.13
C VAL A 93 -12.12 8.73 6.75
N ILE A 94 -12.88 9.11 5.71
CA ILE A 94 -12.44 9.01 4.31
C ILE A 94 -12.74 10.30 3.53
N PRO A 95 -11.85 10.76 2.63
CA PRO A 95 -12.17 11.86 1.73
C PRO A 95 -13.30 11.49 0.75
N ARG A 96 -14.23 12.42 0.50
CA ARG A 96 -15.34 12.24 -0.47
C ARG A 96 -14.87 11.92 -1.88
N THR A 97 -13.64 12.34 -2.24
CA THR A 97 -13.05 12.15 -3.56
C THR A 97 -12.54 10.73 -3.83
N GLN A 98 -12.50 9.86 -2.83
CA GLN A 98 -12.05 8.48 -3.01
C GLN A 98 -13.08 7.65 -3.78
N ALA A 99 -12.59 6.61 -4.46
CA ALA A 99 -13.40 5.71 -5.27
C ALA A 99 -14.59 5.16 -4.48
N GLN A 100 -15.77 5.14 -5.12
CA GLN A 100 -17.02 4.68 -4.49
C GLN A 100 -16.92 3.21 -4.07
N GLU A 101 -16.24 2.40 -4.87
CA GLU A 101 -16.02 0.98 -4.62
C GLU A 101 -15.35 0.71 -3.27
N LYS A 102 -14.40 1.55 -2.88
CA LYS A 102 -13.73 1.46 -1.56
C LYS A 102 -14.65 1.82 -0.41
N LYS A 103 -15.48 2.87 -0.59
CA LYS A 103 -16.46 3.30 0.41
C LYS A 103 -17.51 2.22 0.65
N ASP A 104 -17.97 1.61 -0.42
CA ASP A 104 -18.98 0.54 -0.35
C ASP A 104 -18.41 -0.71 0.29
N ALA A 105 -17.18 -1.09 -0.02
CA ALA A 105 -16.51 -2.21 0.62
C ALA A 105 -16.35 -2.01 2.15
N ILE A 106 -16.04 -0.79 2.60
CA ILE A 106 -15.96 -0.46 4.03
C ILE A 106 -17.34 -0.56 4.70
N ARG A 107 -18.39 -0.03 4.06
CA ARG A 107 -19.77 -0.13 4.57
C ARG A 107 -20.28 -1.56 4.64
N GLN A 108 -19.98 -2.38 3.62
CA GLN A 108 -20.33 -3.81 3.58
C GLN A 108 -19.72 -4.60 4.73
N LEU A 109 -18.56 -4.18 5.22
CA LEU A 109 -17.93 -4.76 6.40
C LEU A 109 -18.46 -4.20 7.73
N GLY A 110 -19.50 -3.36 7.70
CA GLY A 110 -20.18 -2.86 8.90
C GLY A 110 -19.47 -1.74 9.65
N ALA A 111 -18.39 -1.16 9.08
CA ALA A 111 -17.73 -0.02 9.69
C ALA A 111 -18.58 1.26 9.59
N LEU A 112 -18.54 2.10 10.62
CA LEU A 112 -19.08 3.45 10.54
C LEU A 112 -18.17 4.30 9.65
N LEU A 113 -18.71 4.76 8.52
CA LEU A 113 -17.96 5.57 7.54
C LEU A 113 -18.34 7.04 7.66
N ILE A 114 -17.35 7.89 7.93
CA ILE A 114 -17.47 9.36 7.99
C ILE A 114 -16.76 9.94 6.77
N GLU A 115 -17.52 10.55 5.88
CA GLU A 115 -16.99 11.19 4.68
C GLU A 115 -16.69 12.67 4.96
N VAL A 116 -15.45 13.10 4.70
CA VAL A 116 -14.99 14.48 4.86
C VAL A 116 -14.51 15.07 3.53
N ASP A 117 -14.39 16.38 3.48
CA ASP A 117 -13.84 17.05 2.29
C ASP A 117 -12.34 16.74 2.13
N ALA A 118 -11.90 16.67 0.88
CA ALA A 118 -10.48 16.48 0.56
C ALA A 118 -9.76 17.83 0.74
N VAL A 119 -8.99 17.92 1.82
CA VAL A 119 -8.20 19.13 2.15
C VAL A 119 -6.74 18.74 2.44
N PRO A 120 -5.77 19.66 2.26
CA PRO A 120 -4.37 19.42 2.57
C PRO A 120 -4.14 18.98 4.02
N TYR A 121 -3.06 18.22 4.26
CA TYR A 121 -2.73 17.69 5.59
C TYR A 121 -2.59 18.77 6.67
N ALA A 122 -2.17 19.99 6.32
CA ALA A 122 -2.09 21.11 7.26
C ALA A 122 -3.44 21.54 7.83
N ASN A 123 -4.55 21.27 7.11
CA ASN A 123 -5.90 21.62 7.55
C ASN A 123 -6.35 20.66 8.67
N PRO A 124 -6.91 21.15 9.81
CA PRO A 124 -7.42 20.29 10.89
C PRO A 124 -8.49 19.29 10.45
N ASN A 125 -9.27 19.64 9.42
CA ASN A 125 -10.32 18.79 8.85
C ASN A 125 -9.81 17.76 7.85
N ASN A 126 -8.48 17.68 7.63
CA ASN A 126 -7.90 16.58 6.87
C ASN A 126 -8.27 15.23 7.51
N TYR A 127 -8.67 14.28 6.70
CA TYR A 127 -9.20 12.99 7.15
C TYR A 127 -8.30 12.26 8.17
N VAL A 128 -6.98 12.39 8.07
CA VAL A 128 -6.04 11.81 9.04
C VAL A 128 -6.08 12.55 10.35
N ARG A 129 -6.00 13.88 10.32
CA ARG A 129 -6.02 14.72 11.53
C ARG A 129 -7.36 14.64 12.24
N TYR A 130 -8.45 14.74 11.48
CA TYR A 130 -9.80 14.61 12.00
C TYR A 130 -10.02 13.26 12.71
N SER A 131 -9.54 12.15 12.14
CA SER A 131 -9.66 10.83 12.79
C SER A 131 -8.92 10.76 14.11
N GLY A 132 -7.75 11.41 14.22
CA GLY A 132 -7.00 11.52 15.48
C GLY A 132 -7.77 12.32 16.54
N THR A 133 -8.32 13.48 16.17
CA THR A 133 -9.17 14.30 17.07
C THR A 133 -10.41 13.52 17.51
N LEU A 134 -11.10 12.87 16.57
CA LEU A 134 -12.27 12.04 16.88
C LEU A 134 -11.95 10.93 17.91
N ALA A 135 -10.82 10.24 17.74
CA ALA A 135 -10.39 9.22 18.69
C ALA A 135 -10.09 9.80 20.08
N GLN A 136 -9.50 11.01 20.15
CA GLN A 136 -9.28 11.73 21.43
C GLN A 136 -10.59 12.11 22.10
N ASP A 137 -11.55 12.65 21.36
CA ASP A 137 -12.85 13.05 21.87
C ASP A 137 -13.65 11.84 22.40
N MET A 138 -13.60 10.71 21.70
CA MET A 138 -14.22 9.47 22.15
C MET A 138 -13.59 8.96 23.45
N ARG A 139 -12.25 9.00 23.57
CA ARG A 139 -11.55 8.65 24.82
C ARG A 139 -11.92 9.58 25.97
N ALA A 140 -12.04 10.89 25.71
CA ALA A 140 -12.45 11.87 26.73
C ALA A 140 -13.86 11.60 27.27
N ARG A 141 -14.73 10.96 26.48
CA ARG A 141 -16.04 10.47 26.91
C ARG A 141 -16.01 9.13 27.65
N GLY A 142 -14.83 8.57 27.90
CA GLY A 142 -14.66 7.29 28.60
C GLY A 142 -14.80 6.05 27.72
N GLU A 143 -14.85 6.22 26.40
CA GLU A 143 -14.92 5.08 25.48
C GLU A 143 -13.56 4.40 25.34
N ASN A 144 -13.55 3.05 25.20
CA ASN A 144 -12.33 2.32 24.85
C ASN A 144 -12.08 2.43 23.35
N VAL A 145 -11.16 3.32 22.97
CA VAL A 145 -10.88 3.68 21.59
C VAL A 145 -9.39 3.71 21.31
N VAL A 146 -8.98 3.16 20.16
CA VAL A 146 -7.62 3.28 19.62
C VAL A 146 -7.67 4.01 18.29
N TRP A 147 -6.80 5.01 18.12
CA TRP A 147 -6.48 5.58 16.83
C TRP A 147 -5.41 4.71 16.15
N ALA A 148 -5.73 4.09 15.02
CA ALA A 148 -4.81 3.18 14.34
C ALA A 148 -3.57 3.91 13.80
N ASN A 149 -3.74 5.15 13.31
CA ASN A 149 -2.64 6.05 12.89
C ASN A 149 -1.62 5.35 11.99
N GLN A 150 -2.06 4.74 10.91
CA GLN A 150 -1.22 3.92 10.03
C GLN A 150 0.08 4.59 9.57
N PHE A 151 0.11 5.91 9.52
CA PHE A 151 1.27 6.67 9.02
C PHE A 151 2.41 6.73 10.04
N ASP A 152 2.09 6.86 11.32
CA ASP A 152 3.09 7.07 12.37
C ASP A 152 3.09 5.97 13.45
N ASN A 153 2.15 5.02 13.38
CA ASN A 153 2.18 3.82 14.20
C ASN A 153 3.14 2.78 13.57
N THR A 154 4.28 2.59 14.21
CA THR A 154 5.33 1.69 13.72
C THR A 154 4.99 0.20 13.78
N ALA A 155 3.88 -0.19 14.41
CA ALA A 155 3.34 -1.54 14.29
C ALA A 155 3.00 -1.89 12.82
N ASN A 156 2.64 -0.90 12.00
CA ASN A 156 2.51 -1.07 10.55
C ASN A 156 3.83 -1.53 9.91
N ARG A 157 4.94 -0.86 10.22
CA ARG A 157 6.27 -1.24 9.73
C ARG A 157 6.69 -2.61 10.26
N GLN A 158 6.36 -2.91 11.52
CA GLN A 158 6.71 -4.19 12.15
C GLN A 158 6.05 -5.37 11.43
N ALA A 159 4.83 -5.22 10.91
CA ALA A 159 4.17 -6.25 10.10
C ALA A 159 5.01 -6.71 8.90
N HIS A 160 5.78 -5.80 8.32
CA HIS A 160 6.61 -6.08 7.16
C HIS A 160 8.03 -6.55 7.53
N ILE A 161 8.53 -6.15 8.71
CA ILE A 161 9.77 -6.70 9.29
C ILE A 161 9.58 -8.19 9.62
N ASP A 162 8.48 -8.55 10.27
CA ASP A 162 8.22 -9.91 10.75
C ASP A 162 7.62 -10.83 9.68
N GLY A 163 6.97 -10.26 8.67
CA GLY A 163 6.22 -11.01 7.66
C GLY A 163 6.79 -10.84 6.25
N THR A 164 6.52 -9.72 5.59
CA THR A 164 6.77 -9.54 4.15
C THR A 164 8.25 -9.68 3.78
N GLY A 165 9.15 -9.08 4.55
CA GLY A 165 10.60 -9.15 4.32
C GLY A 165 11.14 -10.60 4.41
N PRO A 166 10.89 -11.34 5.50
CA PRO A 166 11.23 -12.75 5.63
C PRO A 166 10.64 -13.65 4.54
N GLU A 167 9.37 -13.40 4.18
CA GLU A 167 8.71 -14.16 3.12
C GLU A 167 9.41 -13.97 1.76
N ILE A 168 9.73 -12.72 1.40
CA ILE A 168 10.44 -12.41 0.14
C ILE A 168 11.80 -13.11 0.11
N LEU A 169 12.61 -13.00 1.15
CA LEU A 169 13.93 -13.59 1.18
C LEU A 169 13.88 -15.13 1.08
N ARG A 170 12.94 -15.75 1.80
CA ARG A 170 12.70 -17.20 1.72
C ARG A 170 12.22 -17.64 0.33
N GLN A 171 11.27 -16.92 -0.27
CA GLN A 171 10.65 -17.26 -1.55
C GLN A 171 11.58 -17.05 -2.75
N THR A 172 12.63 -16.26 -2.59
CA THR A 172 13.71 -16.11 -3.58
C THR A 172 14.92 -17.03 -3.31
N ASP A 173 14.82 -17.94 -2.35
CA ASP A 173 15.94 -18.78 -1.88
C ASP A 173 17.19 -17.96 -1.53
N GLY A 174 16.98 -16.74 -0.99
CA GLY A 174 18.02 -15.77 -0.71
C GLY A 174 18.65 -15.11 -1.96
N ARG A 175 18.21 -15.43 -3.17
CA ARG A 175 18.73 -14.86 -4.42
C ARG A 175 17.94 -13.61 -4.79
N LEU A 176 18.19 -12.53 -4.06
CA LEU A 176 17.54 -11.24 -4.24
C LEU A 176 18.60 -10.16 -4.42
N ASP A 177 18.58 -9.46 -5.55
CA ASP A 177 19.45 -8.33 -5.83
C ASP A 177 18.82 -7.01 -5.40
N ALA A 178 17.49 -6.88 -5.55
CA ALA A 178 16.80 -5.62 -5.25
C ALA A 178 15.33 -5.80 -4.84
N PHE A 179 14.86 -4.85 -4.01
CA PHE A 179 13.45 -4.68 -3.68
C PHE A 179 13.02 -3.23 -3.96
N ILE A 180 11.86 -3.05 -4.56
CA ILE A 180 11.33 -1.72 -4.88
C ILE A 180 9.81 -1.68 -4.66
N CYS A 181 9.30 -0.60 -4.08
CA CYS A 181 7.87 -0.32 -4.07
C CYS A 181 7.55 1.17 -3.89
N ALA A 182 6.30 1.52 -4.16
CA ALA A 182 5.75 2.84 -3.85
C ALA A 182 5.43 2.99 -2.35
N VAL A 183 5.26 4.23 -1.94
CA VAL A 183 4.98 4.60 -0.55
C VAL A 183 3.60 5.25 -0.41
N GLY A 184 2.76 4.64 0.42
CA GLY A 184 1.59 5.27 1.01
C GLY A 184 1.88 5.67 2.47
N SER A 185 1.76 4.73 3.41
CA SER A 185 2.09 4.97 4.82
C SER A 185 3.57 4.81 5.17
N GLY A 186 4.35 4.22 4.30
CA GLY A 186 5.76 3.90 4.53
C GLY A 186 6.02 2.53 5.16
N GLY A 187 5.00 1.87 5.70
CA GLY A 187 5.17 0.60 6.43
C GLY A 187 5.85 -0.48 5.60
N THR A 188 5.43 -0.68 4.35
CA THR A 188 5.97 -1.71 3.47
C THR A 188 7.43 -1.44 3.09
N LEU A 189 7.71 -0.28 2.51
CA LEU A 189 9.08 0.08 2.14
C LEU A 189 9.98 0.07 3.39
N GLY A 190 9.51 0.67 4.49
CA GLY A 190 10.26 0.73 5.74
C GLY A 190 10.57 -0.65 6.31
N GLY A 191 9.56 -1.48 6.51
CA GLY A 191 9.72 -2.78 7.13
C GLY A 191 10.53 -3.76 6.30
N VAL A 192 10.23 -3.86 5.00
CA VAL A 192 10.97 -4.75 4.10
C VAL A 192 12.44 -4.33 3.98
N SER A 193 12.71 -3.02 3.80
CA SER A 193 14.09 -2.53 3.68
C SER A 193 14.90 -2.76 4.95
N LEU A 194 14.35 -2.45 6.11
CA LEU A 194 15.04 -2.67 7.38
C LEU A 194 15.38 -4.16 7.58
N TYR A 195 14.44 -5.05 7.30
CA TYR A 195 14.69 -6.47 7.37
C TYR A 195 15.76 -6.92 6.36
N LEU A 196 15.58 -6.60 5.07
CA LEU A 196 16.51 -7.04 4.03
C LEU A 196 17.93 -6.52 4.27
N LYS A 197 18.08 -5.25 4.60
CA LYS A 197 19.38 -4.64 4.91
C LYS A 197 20.04 -5.26 6.16
N SER A 198 19.26 -5.70 7.13
CA SER A 198 19.81 -6.40 8.31
C SER A 198 20.32 -7.80 8.00
N GLN A 199 19.73 -8.47 7.00
CA GLN A 199 20.14 -9.83 6.59
C GLN A 199 21.21 -9.79 5.51
N ARG A 200 21.09 -8.90 4.54
CA ARG A 200 21.92 -8.78 3.35
C ARG A 200 22.09 -7.31 2.96
N PRO A 201 23.08 -6.60 3.49
CA PRO A 201 23.27 -5.15 3.25
C PRO A 201 23.45 -4.77 1.79
N GLU A 202 23.89 -5.70 0.93
CA GLU A 202 24.09 -5.49 -0.51
C GLU A 202 22.79 -5.41 -1.33
N ILE A 203 21.66 -5.91 -0.81
CA ILE A 203 20.38 -5.82 -1.51
C ILE A 203 20.02 -4.34 -1.71
N ARG A 204 19.78 -3.97 -2.98
CA ARG A 204 19.43 -2.58 -3.33
C ARG A 204 17.96 -2.31 -3.02
N ILE A 205 17.69 -1.16 -2.40
CA ILE A 205 16.34 -0.72 -2.05
C ILE A 205 15.94 0.42 -2.99
N GLY A 206 14.78 0.25 -3.65
CA GLY A 206 14.22 1.21 -4.59
C GLY A 206 12.92 1.85 -4.11
N LEU A 207 12.71 3.09 -4.50
CA LEU A 207 11.44 3.80 -4.38
C LEU A 207 10.86 4.05 -5.77
N ALA A 208 9.60 3.66 -6.00
CA ALA A 208 8.80 4.11 -7.13
C ALA A 208 7.79 5.15 -6.65
N ASP A 209 7.89 6.39 -7.12
CA ASP A 209 7.09 7.51 -6.60
C ASP A 209 6.26 8.15 -7.73
N PRO A 210 4.93 8.36 -7.55
CA PRO A 210 4.13 9.02 -8.56
C PRO A 210 4.43 10.53 -8.65
N HIS A 211 4.05 11.16 -9.74
CA HIS A 211 4.01 12.61 -9.81
C HIS A 211 3.07 13.17 -8.72
N GLY A 212 3.40 14.35 -8.18
CA GLY A 212 2.67 14.94 -7.06
C GLY A 212 3.10 14.46 -5.67
N ALA A 213 3.95 13.43 -5.58
CA ALA A 213 4.59 12.98 -4.36
C ALA A 213 5.93 13.71 -4.12
N ALA A 214 6.46 13.65 -2.88
CA ALA A 214 7.67 14.36 -2.49
C ALA A 214 8.86 13.46 -2.16
N LEU A 215 8.65 12.14 -2.03
CA LEU A 215 9.71 11.25 -1.55
C LEU A 215 10.79 11.01 -2.60
N TYR A 216 10.45 11.04 -3.90
CA TYR A 216 11.47 11.01 -4.95
C TYR A 216 12.49 12.13 -4.76
N SER A 217 12.02 13.38 -4.63
CA SER A 217 12.92 14.53 -4.41
C SER A 217 13.70 14.40 -3.11
N TYR A 218 13.05 13.94 -2.04
CA TYR A 218 13.72 13.74 -0.75
C TYR A 218 14.88 12.75 -0.85
N TYR A 219 14.68 11.59 -1.46
CA TYR A 219 15.74 10.57 -1.54
C TYR A 219 16.79 10.86 -2.62
N THR A 220 16.53 11.79 -3.55
CA THR A 220 17.51 12.18 -4.58
C THR A 220 18.24 13.48 -4.27
N SER A 221 17.60 14.43 -3.59
CA SER A 221 18.17 15.77 -3.33
C SER A 221 18.11 16.21 -1.86
N GLY A 222 17.49 15.44 -0.97
CA GLY A 222 17.30 15.79 0.43
C GLY A 222 16.13 16.74 0.71
N GLU A 223 15.37 17.15 -0.30
CA GLU A 223 14.27 18.11 -0.17
C GLU A 223 12.90 17.47 -0.42
N LEU A 224 11.94 17.74 0.46
CA LEU A 224 10.54 17.35 0.25
C LEU A 224 9.87 18.33 -0.74
N LYS A 225 9.90 18.00 -2.03
CA LYS A 225 9.30 18.79 -3.08
C LYS A 225 8.37 17.96 -3.95
N SER A 226 7.11 18.38 -4.05
CA SER A 226 6.09 17.76 -4.91
C SER A 226 6.01 18.50 -6.26
N GLU A 227 5.96 17.76 -7.37
CA GLU A 227 5.79 18.29 -8.70
C GLU A 227 4.81 17.46 -9.51
N GLY A 228 3.89 18.11 -10.22
CA GLY A 228 2.87 17.44 -11.02
C GLY A 228 1.72 16.86 -10.20
N SER A 229 1.02 15.91 -10.80
CA SER A 229 -0.10 15.18 -10.16
C SER A 229 -0.21 13.79 -10.77
N SER A 230 -0.93 12.90 -10.11
CA SER A 230 -1.21 11.54 -10.57
C SER A 230 -2.65 11.15 -10.21
N ILE A 231 -3.24 10.26 -11.01
CA ILE A 231 -4.55 9.66 -10.72
C ILE A 231 -4.48 8.50 -9.73
N THR A 232 -3.27 8.12 -9.30
CA THR A 232 -3.08 7.04 -8.32
C THR A 232 -3.73 7.36 -6.97
N GLU A 233 -4.16 6.33 -6.27
CA GLU A 233 -4.75 6.45 -4.93
C GLU A 233 -4.00 5.59 -3.91
N GLY A 234 -3.87 6.11 -2.69
CA GLY A 234 -3.27 5.38 -1.56
C GLY A 234 -1.75 5.32 -1.55
N ILE A 235 -1.10 5.95 -2.52
CA ILE A 235 0.35 6.17 -2.59
C ILE A 235 0.65 7.63 -2.93
N GLY A 236 1.92 8.02 -2.89
CA GLY A 236 2.35 9.40 -3.12
C GLY A 236 2.37 10.20 -1.81
N GLN A 237 3.46 10.04 -1.04
CA GLN A 237 3.59 10.68 0.27
C GLN A 237 4.29 12.04 0.15
N GLY A 238 3.76 13.04 0.86
CA GLY A 238 4.30 14.40 0.92
C GLY A 238 5.19 14.69 2.14
N ARG A 239 5.42 13.69 3.03
CA ARG A 239 6.21 13.84 4.25
C ARG A 239 6.93 12.55 4.62
N ILE A 240 7.94 12.62 5.46
CA ILE A 240 8.52 11.47 6.11
C ILE A 240 7.60 11.05 7.27
N THR A 241 7.08 9.83 7.20
CA THR A 241 6.27 9.21 8.25
C THR A 241 7.19 8.47 9.22
N ALA A 242 6.71 8.18 10.45
CA ALA A 242 7.50 7.40 11.40
C ALA A 242 7.86 6.00 10.89
N ASN A 243 7.06 5.45 9.97
CA ASN A 243 7.37 4.18 9.31
C ASN A 243 8.59 4.23 8.39
N LEU A 244 9.03 5.42 7.96
CA LEU A 244 10.21 5.64 7.10
C LEU A 244 11.45 6.08 7.88
N GLU A 245 11.35 6.31 9.18
CA GLU A 245 12.52 6.70 9.98
C GLU A 245 13.61 5.64 9.94
N GLY A 246 14.84 6.06 9.63
CA GLY A 246 16.00 5.19 9.50
C GLY A 246 16.05 4.35 8.21
N VAL A 247 15.15 4.59 7.26
CA VAL A 247 15.11 3.88 5.98
C VAL A 247 16.03 4.55 4.96
N SER A 248 16.97 3.79 4.43
CA SER A 248 17.81 4.20 3.30
C SER A 248 17.21 3.66 2.00
N VAL A 249 17.13 4.51 0.99
CA VAL A 249 16.74 4.17 -0.38
C VAL A 249 17.98 4.35 -1.27
N ASP A 250 18.35 3.29 -1.97
CA ASP A 250 19.54 3.32 -2.85
C ASP A 250 19.24 3.95 -4.21
N LEU A 251 18.01 3.78 -4.71
CA LEU A 251 17.55 4.24 -6.02
C LEU A 251 16.11 4.74 -5.93
N ALA A 252 15.81 5.87 -6.55
CA ALA A 252 14.45 6.41 -6.58
C ALA A 252 14.04 6.76 -8.02
N TYR A 253 12.80 6.44 -8.36
CA TYR A 253 12.26 6.66 -9.69
C TYR A 253 10.93 7.40 -9.62
N ARG A 254 10.79 8.48 -10.37
CA ARG A 254 9.50 9.12 -10.61
C ARG A 254 8.80 8.38 -11.75
N VAL A 255 7.52 8.10 -11.60
CA VAL A 255 6.72 7.33 -12.56
C VAL A 255 5.47 8.13 -12.90
N ALA A 256 5.29 8.42 -14.20
CA ALA A 256 4.13 9.14 -14.73
C ALA A 256 2.94 8.20 -14.97
N ASP A 257 1.73 8.77 -15.03
CA ASP A 257 0.50 7.99 -15.27
C ASP A 257 0.51 7.35 -16.66
N GLU A 258 1.09 8.03 -17.66
CA GLU A 258 1.27 7.54 -19.02
C GLU A 258 2.23 6.35 -19.11
N GLU A 259 3.11 6.16 -18.12
CA GLU A 259 4.05 5.04 -18.09
C GLU A 259 3.42 3.78 -17.47
N TRP A 260 2.73 3.92 -16.33
CA TRP A 260 2.21 2.74 -15.63
C TRP A 260 0.85 2.25 -16.16
N LEU A 261 0.05 3.13 -16.76
CA LEU A 261 -1.29 2.74 -17.23
C LEU A 261 -1.26 1.72 -18.38
N PRO A 262 -0.41 1.85 -19.41
CA PRO A 262 -0.21 0.80 -20.42
C PRO A 262 0.29 -0.52 -19.82
N VAL A 263 1.19 -0.46 -18.84
CA VAL A 263 1.69 -1.67 -18.14
C VAL A 263 0.57 -2.38 -17.36
N LEU A 264 -0.34 -1.61 -16.75
CA LEU A 264 -1.53 -2.18 -16.10
C LEU A 264 -2.39 -2.97 -17.10
N TYR A 265 -2.63 -2.43 -18.28
CA TYR A 265 -3.42 -3.10 -19.31
C TYR A 265 -2.69 -4.31 -19.90
N ASP A 266 -1.38 -4.23 -20.05
CA ASP A 266 -0.57 -5.35 -20.49
C ASP A 266 -0.58 -6.51 -19.48
N LEU A 267 -0.48 -6.23 -18.19
CA LEU A 267 -0.62 -7.25 -17.12
C LEU A 267 -1.97 -7.98 -17.20
N ILE A 268 -3.06 -7.28 -17.55
CA ILE A 268 -4.36 -7.93 -17.75
C ILE A 268 -4.35 -8.80 -19.02
N ALA A 269 -3.89 -8.25 -20.13
CA ALA A 269 -3.97 -8.89 -21.43
C ALA A 269 -3.01 -10.08 -21.57
N SER A 270 -1.82 -9.98 -21.01
CA SER A 270 -0.74 -10.97 -21.19
C SER A 270 -0.59 -11.95 -20.03
N GLU A 271 -0.97 -11.54 -18.82
CA GLU A 271 -0.73 -12.32 -17.58
C GLU A 271 -2.01 -12.60 -16.77
N GLY A 272 -3.16 -12.04 -17.17
CA GLY A 272 -4.45 -12.21 -16.47
C GLY A 272 -4.51 -11.50 -15.11
N LEU A 273 -3.62 -10.54 -14.87
CA LEU A 273 -3.48 -9.83 -13.60
C LEU A 273 -4.23 -8.49 -13.62
N CYS A 274 -5.48 -8.48 -13.17
CA CYS A 274 -6.26 -7.24 -13.01
C CYS A 274 -5.95 -6.57 -11.66
N LEU A 275 -4.96 -5.67 -11.66
CA LEU A 275 -4.40 -5.07 -10.45
C LEU A 275 -4.72 -3.57 -10.33
N GLY A 276 -4.50 -3.02 -9.13
CA GLY A 276 -4.66 -1.59 -8.86
C GLY A 276 -3.48 -0.74 -9.36
N THR A 277 -3.67 0.58 -9.32
CA THR A 277 -2.74 1.58 -9.87
C THR A 277 -1.34 1.48 -9.28
N SER A 278 -1.24 1.30 -7.95
CA SER A 278 0.05 1.17 -7.26
C SER A 278 0.84 -0.07 -7.67
N SER A 279 0.16 -1.16 -8.07
CA SER A 279 0.82 -2.37 -8.55
C SER A 279 1.51 -2.13 -9.89
N ALA A 280 0.82 -1.50 -10.86
CA ALA A 280 1.40 -1.19 -12.15
C ALA A 280 2.55 -0.16 -12.03
N LEU A 281 2.39 0.86 -11.19
CA LEU A 281 3.44 1.81 -10.88
C LEU A 281 4.68 1.11 -10.30
N ASN A 282 4.49 0.17 -9.40
CA ASN A 282 5.55 -0.66 -8.83
C ASN A 282 6.28 -1.49 -9.91
N VAL A 283 5.56 -2.07 -10.85
CA VAL A 283 6.15 -2.85 -11.97
C VAL A 283 7.00 -1.94 -12.86
N VAL A 284 6.52 -0.75 -13.21
CA VAL A 284 7.32 0.25 -13.97
C VAL A 284 8.58 0.64 -13.19
N GLY A 285 8.46 0.89 -11.88
CA GLY A 285 9.62 1.15 -11.02
C GLY A 285 10.63 0.00 -11.05
N ALA A 286 10.16 -1.24 -10.96
CA ALA A 286 11.02 -2.43 -11.04
C ALA A 286 11.71 -2.56 -12.42
N MET A 287 11.01 -2.25 -13.51
CA MET A 287 11.60 -2.24 -14.85
C MET A 287 12.66 -1.14 -15.02
N LYS A 288 12.43 0.07 -14.47
CA LYS A 288 13.44 1.14 -14.45
C LYS A 288 14.67 0.70 -13.65
N MET A 289 14.48 0.12 -12.48
CA MET A 289 15.56 -0.40 -11.63
C MET A 289 16.33 -1.54 -12.31
N ALA A 290 15.64 -2.46 -12.99
CA ALA A 290 16.26 -3.53 -13.76
C ALA A 290 17.17 -3.02 -14.87
N LYS A 291 16.72 -1.98 -15.61
CA LYS A 291 17.54 -1.35 -16.66
C LYS A 291 18.82 -0.72 -16.11
N GLU A 292 18.75 -0.14 -14.91
CA GLU A 292 19.90 0.49 -14.25
C GLU A 292 20.88 -0.55 -13.68
N LEU A 293 20.38 -1.64 -13.10
CA LEU A 293 21.20 -2.71 -12.52
C LEU A 293 21.80 -3.66 -13.57
N GLY A 294 21.26 -3.68 -14.79
CA GLY A 294 21.63 -4.58 -15.87
C GLY A 294 20.96 -5.95 -15.77
N PRO A 295 21.06 -6.78 -16.84
CA PRO A 295 20.36 -8.05 -16.94
C PRO A 295 20.87 -9.09 -15.92
N GLY A 296 20.08 -10.16 -15.74
CA GLY A 296 20.41 -11.29 -14.86
C GLY A 296 20.18 -11.03 -13.37
N LYS A 297 19.47 -9.95 -13.02
CA LYS A 297 19.12 -9.59 -11.63
C LYS A 297 17.79 -10.17 -11.21
N THR A 298 17.66 -10.51 -9.93
CA THR A 298 16.39 -10.85 -9.28
C THR A 298 15.85 -9.64 -8.51
N ILE A 299 14.71 -9.15 -8.94
CA ILE A 299 14.07 -7.95 -8.37
C ILE A 299 12.66 -8.30 -7.90
N VAL A 300 12.33 -7.91 -6.67
CA VAL A 300 10.98 -8.08 -6.13
C VAL A 300 10.29 -6.73 -5.96
N THR A 301 9.04 -6.67 -6.40
CA THR A 301 8.13 -5.56 -6.13
C THR A 301 6.82 -6.05 -5.52
N VAL A 302 5.85 -5.16 -5.33
CA VAL A 302 4.59 -5.46 -4.64
C VAL A 302 3.40 -5.29 -5.57
N LEU A 303 2.56 -6.33 -5.66
CA LEU A 303 1.23 -6.28 -6.29
C LEU A 303 0.20 -6.03 -5.18
N CYS A 304 -0.16 -4.76 -4.99
CA CYS A 304 -0.74 -4.27 -3.75
C CYS A 304 -2.19 -4.68 -3.52
N ASP A 305 -3.03 -4.62 -4.57
CA ASP A 305 -4.47 -4.83 -4.52
C ASP A 305 -5.06 -5.10 -5.91
N TYR A 306 -6.36 -5.43 -5.97
CA TYR A 306 -7.09 -5.65 -7.22
C TYR A 306 -7.55 -4.36 -7.91
N GLY A 307 -7.64 -4.41 -9.24
CA GLY A 307 -8.08 -3.31 -10.11
C GLY A 307 -9.55 -2.95 -9.99
N ASN A 308 -10.42 -3.89 -9.55
CA ASN A 308 -11.86 -3.66 -9.36
C ASN A 308 -12.17 -2.52 -8.39
N ARG A 309 -11.25 -2.19 -7.48
CA ARG A 309 -11.37 -1.04 -6.55
C ARG A 309 -11.19 0.33 -7.18
N TYR A 310 -10.89 0.36 -8.48
CA TYR A 310 -10.61 1.57 -9.27
C TYR A 310 -11.38 1.60 -10.57
N ALA A 311 -12.43 0.77 -10.70
CA ALA A 311 -13.18 0.58 -11.95
C ALA A 311 -13.74 1.92 -12.49
N SER A 312 -14.21 2.80 -11.59
CA SER A 312 -14.71 4.13 -11.94
C SER A 312 -13.64 5.10 -12.49
N LYS A 313 -12.36 4.73 -12.45
CA LYS A 313 -11.24 5.52 -12.97
C LYS A 313 -10.49 4.81 -14.09
N ILE A 314 -9.75 3.74 -13.75
CA ILE A 314 -8.81 3.09 -14.70
C ILE A 314 -9.51 2.23 -15.78
N PHE A 315 -10.79 1.93 -15.60
CA PHE A 315 -11.65 1.26 -16.56
C PHE A 315 -12.84 2.14 -16.98
N ASN A 316 -12.69 3.46 -16.91
CA ASN A 316 -13.68 4.45 -17.31
C ASN A 316 -13.14 5.29 -18.48
N PRO A 317 -13.44 4.95 -19.75
CA PRO A 317 -12.95 5.65 -20.91
C PRO A 317 -13.23 7.18 -20.93
N PRO A 318 -14.43 7.66 -20.54
CA PRO A 318 -14.69 9.09 -20.40
C PRO A 318 -13.72 9.78 -19.43
N PHE A 319 -13.49 9.23 -18.25
CA PHE A 319 -12.55 9.78 -17.28
C PHE A 319 -11.11 9.82 -17.80
N LEU A 320 -10.66 8.74 -18.45
CA LEU A 320 -9.30 8.64 -18.99
C LEU A 320 -9.09 9.66 -20.13
N ARG A 321 -10.06 9.79 -21.05
CA ARG A 321 -10.00 10.77 -22.14
C ARG A 321 -9.98 12.21 -21.62
N GLU A 322 -10.78 12.53 -20.59
CA GLU A 322 -10.76 13.85 -19.93
C GLU A 322 -9.38 14.18 -19.36
N LYS A 323 -8.65 13.16 -18.87
CA LYS A 323 -7.28 13.30 -18.33
C LYS A 323 -6.18 13.22 -19.38
N GLY A 324 -6.51 12.99 -20.66
CA GLY A 324 -5.52 12.78 -21.72
C GLY A 324 -4.74 11.47 -21.60
N LEU A 325 -5.30 10.49 -20.88
CA LEU A 325 -4.65 9.22 -20.58
C LEU A 325 -5.09 8.10 -21.55
N PRO A 326 -4.26 7.06 -21.76
CA PRO A 326 -4.58 5.96 -22.65
C PRO A 326 -5.78 5.17 -22.11
N VAL A 327 -6.66 4.75 -23.04
CA VAL A 327 -7.83 3.90 -22.78
C VAL A 327 -7.45 2.44 -23.04
N PRO A 328 -7.96 1.45 -22.27
CA PRO A 328 -7.70 0.05 -22.56
C PRO A 328 -8.11 -0.31 -24.00
N PRO A 329 -7.31 -1.06 -24.76
CA PRO A 329 -7.62 -1.38 -26.16
C PRO A 329 -8.97 -2.07 -26.36
N TRP A 330 -9.44 -2.85 -25.38
CA TRP A 330 -10.73 -3.55 -25.42
C TRP A 330 -11.92 -2.71 -24.96
N MET A 331 -11.71 -1.45 -24.56
CA MET A 331 -12.75 -0.48 -24.14
C MET A 331 -12.77 0.79 -25.00
N SER A 332 -11.99 0.82 -26.09
CA SER A 332 -11.86 1.96 -27.00
C SER A 332 -13.04 2.07 -27.98
#